data_4845b616eb7905ef15f565e320d00cd1
#
_entry.id   4845b616eb7905ef15f565e320d00cd1
#
_cell.length_a   1.000
_cell.length_b   1.000
_cell.length_c   1.000
_cell.angle_alpha   90.00
_cell.angle_beta   90.00
_cell.angle_gamma   90.00
#
_symmetry.space_group_name_H-M   'P 1'
#
loop_
_entity.id
_entity.type
_entity.pdbx_description
1 polymer ?
#
loop_
_entity_poly.entity_id
_entity_poly.type
_entity_poly.pdbx_seq_one_letter_code
_entity_poly.pdbx_strand_id
1 'polypeptide(L)'
;MSAEDLEKYETEMELQLYREYRDVVGLFSHVVETERRFYLTNQGDLNVRTAVNGEVFFEVTMQDAWVWDMYRPARFVKSVRVLTFKDVNVEELPSTEL
;
A
#
# COMPACT_ATOMS: atom_id res chain seq x y z
N MET A 1 9.96 -20.41 -20.79
CA MET A 1 8.92 -20.56 -19.75
C MET A 1 7.55 -20.58 -20.41
N SER A 2 6.75 -21.58 -20.10
CA SER A 2 5.40 -21.66 -20.64
C SER A 2 4.45 -20.70 -19.91
N ALA A 3 3.30 -20.39 -20.51
CA ALA A 3 2.28 -19.58 -19.87
C ALA A 3 1.78 -20.24 -18.58
N GLU A 4 1.72 -21.55 -18.57
CA GLU A 4 1.29 -22.35 -17.42
C GLU A 4 2.27 -22.23 -16.25
N ASP A 5 3.58 -22.26 -16.54
CA ASP A 5 4.62 -22.10 -15.53
C ASP A 5 4.62 -20.67 -14.95
N LEU A 6 4.39 -19.67 -15.77
CA LEU A 6 4.31 -18.28 -15.32
C LEU A 6 3.11 -18.07 -14.42
N GLU A 7 1.95 -18.61 -14.80
CA GLU A 7 0.73 -18.52 -14.01
C GLU A 7 0.88 -19.17 -12.63
N LYS A 8 1.51 -20.34 -12.60
CA LYS A 8 1.79 -21.03 -11.35
C LYS A 8 2.73 -20.24 -10.45
N TYR A 9 3.76 -19.65 -11.03
CA TYR A 9 4.71 -18.81 -10.30
C TYR A 9 4.02 -17.60 -9.70
N GLU A 10 3.18 -16.90 -10.46
CA GLU A 10 2.44 -15.73 -9.98
C GLU A 10 1.48 -16.10 -8.86
N THR A 11 0.81 -17.24 -8.97
CA THR A 11 -0.10 -17.74 -7.94
C THR A 11 0.64 -17.99 -6.62
N GLU A 12 1.83 -18.59 -6.69
CA GLU A 12 2.65 -18.83 -5.50
C GLU A 12 3.11 -17.53 -4.85
N MET A 13 3.52 -16.54 -5.64
CA MET A 13 3.90 -15.23 -5.15
C MET A 13 2.74 -14.52 -4.47
N GLU A 14 1.56 -14.60 -5.05
CA GLU A 14 0.35 -14.02 -4.50
C GLU A 14 -0.02 -14.64 -3.16
N LEU A 15 0.06 -15.96 -3.05
CA LEU A 15 -0.18 -16.66 -1.80
C LEU A 15 0.81 -16.25 -0.71
N GLN A 16 2.08 -16.09 -1.05
CA GLN A 16 3.09 -15.63 -0.11
C GLN A 16 2.77 -14.22 0.38
N LEU A 17 2.32 -13.36 -0.52
CA LEU A 17 1.94 -11.99 -0.20
C LEU A 17 0.76 -11.97 0.79
N TYR A 18 -0.25 -12.80 0.58
CA TYR A 18 -1.39 -12.92 1.49
C TYR A 18 -0.97 -13.41 2.88
N ARG A 19 -0.06 -14.37 2.93
CA ARG A 19 0.46 -14.87 4.21
C ARG A 19 1.22 -13.78 4.95
N GLU A 20 2.05 -13.03 4.24
CA GLU A 20 2.78 -11.91 4.82
C GLU A 20 1.81 -10.83 5.31
N TYR A 21 0.83 -10.47 4.50
CA TYR A 21 -0.20 -9.51 4.89
C TYR A 21 -0.90 -9.92 6.18
N ARG A 22 -1.32 -11.17 6.28
CA ARG A 22 -1.98 -11.69 7.47
C ARG A 22 -1.10 -11.57 8.72
N ASP A 23 0.20 -11.76 8.54
CA ASP A 23 1.15 -11.68 9.66
C ASP A 23 1.47 -10.24 10.06
N VAL A 24 1.41 -9.30 9.13
CA VAL A 24 1.82 -7.90 9.39
C VAL A 24 0.67 -6.95 9.64
N VAL A 25 -0.54 -7.28 9.22
CA VAL A 25 -1.69 -6.35 9.32
C VAL A 25 -1.96 -5.89 10.75
N GLY A 26 -1.74 -6.75 11.73
CA GLY A 26 -1.92 -6.42 13.14
C GLY A 26 -0.89 -5.44 13.70
N LEU A 27 0.18 -5.18 12.96
CA LEU A 27 1.23 -4.23 13.35
C LEU A 27 0.89 -2.79 12.96
N PHE A 28 -0.14 -2.60 12.15
CA PHE A 28 -0.47 -1.31 11.57
C PHE A 28 -1.87 -0.85 11.98
N SER A 29 -2.05 0.46 12.01
CA SER A 29 -3.31 1.08 12.43
C SER A 29 -4.17 1.57 11.27
N HIS A 30 -3.60 1.78 10.10
CA HIS A 30 -4.29 2.38 8.97
C HIS A 30 -3.98 1.68 7.65
N VAL A 31 -4.99 1.72 6.78
CA VAL A 31 -4.87 1.31 5.38
C VAL A 31 -4.92 2.56 4.51
N VAL A 32 -4.00 2.66 3.57
CA VAL A 32 -4.03 3.70 2.54
C VAL A 32 -4.15 3.01 1.20
N GLU A 33 -5.18 3.35 0.46
CA GLU A 33 -5.43 2.77 -0.85
C GLU A 33 -5.40 3.88 -1.91
N THR A 34 -4.56 3.69 -2.91
CA THR A 34 -4.48 4.56 -4.08
C THR A 34 -4.88 3.76 -5.32
N GLU A 35 -4.98 4.42 -6.45
CA GLU A 35 -5.31 3.75 -7.71
C GLU A 35 -4.35 2.63 -8.10
N ARG A 36 -3.11 2.69 -7.58
CA ARG A 36 -2.06 1.74 -7.95
C ARG A 36 -1.76 0.71 -6.89
N ARG A 37 -1.81 1.11 -5.63
CA ARG A 37 -1.28 0.30 -4.55
C ARG A 37 -2.09 0.43 -3.28
N PHE A 38 -1.91 -0.55 -2.47
CA PHE A 38 -2.47 -0.65 -1.14
C PHE A 38 -1.31 -0.61 -0.15
N TYR A 39 -1.46 0.18 0.91
CA TYR A 39 -0.42 0.34 1.92
C TYR A 39 -1.00 0.13 3.31
N LEU A 40 -0.18 -0.43 4.19
CA LEU A 40 -0.43 -0.42 5.63
C LEU A 40 0.54 0.56 6.26
N THR A 41 0.08 1.36 7.21
CA THR A 41 0.94 2.32 7.89
C THR A 41 0.41 2.64 9.29
N ASN A 42 1.29 3.09 10.17
CA ASN A 42 0.92 3.61 11.47
C ASN A 42 0.85 5.13 11.49
N GLN A 43 1.49 5.75 10.53
CA GLN A 43 1.55 7.21 10.46
C GLN A 43 1.53 7.65 9.00
N GLY A 44 0.47 8.36 8.64
CA GLY A 44 0.31 8.90 7.31
C GLY A 44 -0.35 10.26 7.34
N ASP A 45 0.10 11.16 6.46
CA ASP A 45 -0.48 12.48 6.27
C ASP A 45 -1.00 12.61 4.85
N LEU A 46 -2.22 13.10 4.74
CA LEU A 46 -2.85 13.40 3.45
C LEU A 46 -2.94 14.91 3.29
N ASN A 47 -2.32 15.42 2.25
CA ASN A 47 -2.36 16.83 1.91
C ASN A 47 -2.99 17.03 0.54
N VAL A 48 -3.86 18.03 0.43
CA VAL A 48 -4.43 18.46 -0.85
C VAL A 48 -3.57 19.59 -1.37
N ARG A 49 -3.09 19.45 -2.60
CA ARG A 49 -2.23 20.44 -3.24
C ARG A 49 -2.82 20.89 -4.56
N THR A 50 -2.41 22.08 -5.01
CA THR A 50 -2.83 22.63 -6.28
C THR A 50 -1.60 22.82 -7.16
N ALA A 51 -1.65 22.27 -8.36
CA ALA A 51 -0.59 22.42 -9.36
C ALA A 51 -0.66 23.82 -9.98
N VAL A 52 0.42 24.22 -10.68
CA VAL A 52 0.52 25.52 -11.32
C VAL A 52 -0.63 25.76 -12.30
N ASN A 53 -1.10 24.72 -12.97
CA ASN A 53 -2.22 24.80 -13.93
C ASN A 53 -3.61 24.82 -13.26
N GLY A 54 -3.67 24.82 -11.92
CA GLY A 54 -4.92 24.83 -11.17
C GLY A 54 -5.49 23.44 -10.86
N GLU A 55 -4.88 22.37 -11.35
CA GLU A 55 -5.35 21.03 -11.02
C GLU A 55 -5.05 20.68 -9.58
N VAL A 56 -6.00 20.01 -8.93
CA VAL A 56 -5.87 19.55 -7.55
C VAL A 56 -5.34 18.13 -7.55
N PHE A 57 -4.37 17.87 -6.68
CA PHE A 57 -3.85 16.51 -6.48
C PHE A 57 -3.62 16.24 -5.01
N PHE A 58 -3.43 14.96 -4.69
CA PHE A 58 -3.20 14.51 -3.34
C PHE A 58 -1.76 14.09 -3.14
N GLU A 59 -1.20 14.47 -2.01
CA GLU A 59 0.10 13.99 -1.56
C GLU A 59 -0.10 13.20 -0.27
N VAL A 60 0.30 11.94 -0.30
CA VAL A 60 0.24 11.07 0.87
C VAL A 60 1.67 10.74 1.29
N THR A 61 2.01 11.05 2.53
CA THR A 61 3.31 10.67 3.09
C THR A 61 3.07 9.66 4.21
N MET A 62 3.86 8.60 4.22
CA MET A 62 3.74 7.52 5.19
C MET A 62 5.11 7.21 5.77
N GLN A 63 5.14 6.91 7.05
CA GLN A 63 6.35 6.43 7.74
C GLN A 63 6.14 4.99 8.17
N ASP A 64 7.15 4.16 7.98
CA ASP A 64 7.13 2.76 8.36
C ASP A 64 5.90 2.04 7.77
N ALA A 65 5.87 1.99 6.44
CA ALA A 65 4.76 1.41 5.70
C ALA A 65 5.08 0.01 5.18
N TRP A 66 4.03 -0.77 4.95
CA TRP A 66 4.10 -2.04 4.25
C TRP A 66 3.34 -1.88 2.94
N VAL A 67 3.95 -2.27 1.82
CA VAL A 67 3.42 -2.07 0.48
C VAL A 67 2.90 -3.39 -0.09
N TRP A 68 1.66 -3.41 -0.54
CA TRP A 68 1.10 -4.56 -1.24
C TRP A 68 1.61 -4.58 -2.67
N ASP A 69 2.70 -5.31 -2.88
CA ASP A 69 3.32 -5.45 -4.19
C ASP A 69 4.11 -6.77 -4.22
N MET A 70 3.58 -7.75 -4.92
CA MET A 70 4.16 -9.09 -4.94
C MET A 70 5.52 -9.16 -5.66
N TYR A 71 5.80 -8.18 -6.51
CA TYR A 71 7.07 -8.15 -7.24
C TYR A 71 8.18 -7.41 -6.49
N ARG A 72 7.85 -6.81 -5.37
CA ARG A 72 8.80 -6.04 -4.59
C ARG A 72 9.58 -6.96 -3.65
N PRO A 73 10.93 -6.95 -3.70
CA PRO A 73 11.74 -7.81 -2.82
C PRO A 73 11.65 -7.43 -1.35
N ALA A 74 11.47 -6.14 -1.06
CA ALA A 74 11.29 -5.65 0.30
C ALA A 74 10.01 -4.83 0.38
N ARG A 75 9.03 -5.30 1.15
CA ARG A 75 7.73 -4.65 1.27
C ARG A 75 7.62 -3.69 2.44
N PHE A 76 8.52 -3.78 3.42
CA PHE A 76 8.61 -2.78 4.47
C PHE A 76 9.45 -1.60 3.98
N VAL A 77 8.87 -0.41 4.05
CA VAL A 77 9.50 0.81 3.57
C VAL A 77 9.47 1.86 4.67
N LYS A 78 10.61 2.46 4.94
CA LYS A 78 10.75 3.44 6.01
C LYS A 78 9.96 4.71 5.75
N SER A 79 9.93 5.16 4.51
CA SER A 79 9.26 6.39 4.13
C SER A 79 8.73 6.29 2.70
N VAL A 80 7.47 6.65 2.52
CA VAL A 80 6.80 6.63 1.22
C VAL A 80 6.11 7.95 0.98
N ARG A 81 6.24 8.48 -0.23
CA ARG A 81 5.53 9.66 -0.68
C ARG A 81 4.82 9.32 -1.98
N VAL A 82 3.51 9.48 -1.99
CA VAL A 82 2.68 9.19 -3.16
C VAL A 82 2.01 10.47 -3.62
N LEU A 83 2.10 10.75 -4.92
CA LEU A 83 1.37 11.85 -5.55
C LEU A 83 0.36 11.26 -6.51
N THR A 84 -0.88 11.67 -6.40
CA THR A 84 -1.95 11.17 -7.27
C THR A 84 -3.00 12.23 -7.54
N PHE A 85 -3.51 12.27 -8.77
CA PHE A 85 -4.65 13.11 -9.15
C PHE A 85 -5.98 12.41 -8.90
N LYS A 86 -5.94 11.13 -8.53
CA LYS A 86 -7.12 10.31 -8.26
C LYS A 86 -7.39 10.20 -6.77
N ASP A 87 -8.52 9.60 -6.44
CA ASP A 87 -8.95 9.46 -5.06
C ASP A 87 -7.97 8.62 -4.23
N VAL A 88 -7.83 9.01 -2.98
CA VAL A 88 -7.09 8.28 -1.97
C VAL A 88 -8.07 7.88 -0.88
N ASN A 89 -8.10 6.60 -0.54
CA ASN A 89 -8.91 6.09 0.54
C ASN A 89 -8.00 5.79 1.74
N VAL A 90 -8.32 6.39 2.89
CA VAL A 90 -7.60 6.15 4.13
C VAL A 90 -8.60 5.60 5.15
N GLU A 91 -8.33 4.41 5.66
CA GLU A 91 -9.19 3.77 6.65
C GLU A 91 -8.40 3.40 7.88
N GLU A 92 -9.01 3.61 9.03
CA GLU A 92 -8.47 3.13 10.29
C GLU A 92 -8.86 1.68 10.47
N LEU A 93 -7.87 0.85 10.77
CA LEU A 93 -8.09 -0.57 11.03
C LEU A 93 -8.70 -0.74 12.43
N PRO A 94 -9.62 -1.70 12.61
CA PRO A 94 -10.15 -1.98 13.93
C PRO A 94 -9.06 -2.48 14.86
N SER A 95 -9.13 -2.05 16.12
CA SER A 95 -8.21 -2.54 17.14
C SER A 95 -8.43 -4.03 17.37
N THR A 96 -7.33 -4.79 17.44
CA THR A 96 -7.37 -6.21 17.77
C THR A 96 -7.38 -6.46 19.27
N GLU A 97 -7.25 -5.42 20.06
CA GLU A 97 -7.33 -5.54 21.51
C GLU A 97 -8.78 -5.68 21.96
N LEU A 98 -9.02 -6.70 22.73
CA LEU A 98 -10.31 -7.00 23.31
C LEU A 98 -10.44 -6.39 24.69
#